data_0a2036d36fc62acf44a24bb1bbca3a0a
#
_entry.id   0a2036d36fc62acf44a24bb1bbca3a0a
#
_cell.length_a   1.000
_cell.length_b   1.000
_cell.length_c   1.000
_cell.angle_alpha   90.00
_cell.angle_beta   90.00
_cell.angle_gamma   90.00
#
_symmetry.space_group_name_H-M   'P 1'
#
loop_
_entity.id
_entity.type
_entity.pdbx_description
1 polymer ?
#
loop_
_entity_poly.entity_id
_entity_poly.type
_entity_poly.pdbx_seq_one_letter_code
_entity_poly.pdbx_strand_id
1 'polypeptide(L)'
;MPAPGWRGAPFDPARLPPTQRPLAGLAILDITKYFGPTSGGVRTYLLEKARYVAERPSLRQVMVLPGARPGVTEIDGARCYWLRGPSIPFQHPYRFLVAPRVLPRILEHERPDLIEVGSPFVVPWLTRRANRGLGAPMVWFYHGNIPRVIAPRPARASAGRRGLAAFAWRYVRRVSRLFDATFVGSEFAATDLGSHGVTNVVRVPLGVDLDLFSPDRRHRAAAIRRREGWPDGPLAIHVGRLAGEKELDIVLRAWPEVERRTGAALVVVGAGPSEARYRRMARGRIFWRGFEPDRETLADLLAAADLYVAPCPIETFGLAALEAFASGVPVLSAGEGGVAERVVASGAGALYPPGDVGACAAAAVTLLTADLPALGKVGRAFAERHHAWPVALDAIFAEYRRVLAR
;
A
#
# COMPACT_ATOMS: atom_id res chain seq x y z
N MET A 1 -0.94 -18.54 -5.07
CA MET A 1 -0.23 -19.76 -5.49
C MET A 1 0.85 -20.06 -4.46
N PRO A 2 1.02 -21.27 -3.94
CA PRO A 2 2.20 -21.60 -3.19
C PRO A 2 3.40 -21.47 -4.14
N ALA A 3 4.49 -20.85 -3.66
CA ALA A 3 5.72 -20.77 -4.43
C ALA A 3 6.10 -22.15 -4.98
N PRO A 4 6.51 -22.26 -6.25
CA PRO A 4 6.92 -23.55 -6.83
C PRO A 4 7.99 -24.19 -5.96
N GLY A 5 7.83 -25.50 -5.71
CA GLY A 5 8.53 -26.23 -4.68
C GLY A 5 10.04 -26.27 -4.86
N TRP A 6 10.75 -25.67 -3.94
CA TRP A 6 12.15 -25.94 -3.75
C TRP A 6 12.30 -27.25 -2.95
N ARG A 7 12.86 -28.28 -3.60
CA ARG A 7 13.27 -29.54 -2.97
C ARG A 7 14.80 -29.52 -2.87
N GLY A 8 15.37 -29.20 -1.71
CA GLY A 8 16.82 -29.18 -1.59
C GLY A 8 17.36 -28.97 -0.17
N ALA A 9 18.66 -29.15 -0.04
CA ALA A 9 19.48 -29.03 1.15
C ALA A 9 19.30 -27.68 1.92
N PRO A 10 19.82 -27.54 3.15
CA PRO A 10 19.75 -26.28 3.90
C PRO A 10 20.17 -25.11 3.03
N PHE A 11 19.35 -24.08 2.98
CA PHE A 11 19.56 -22.90 2.16
C PHE A 11 20.88 -22.21 2.54
N ASP A 12 21.84 -22.21 1.63
CA ASP A 12 23.11 -21.49 1.75
C ASP A 12 23.25 -20.52 0.57
N PRO A 13 23.20 -19.18 0.80
CA PRO A 13 23.39 -18.18 -0.24
C PRO A 13 24.70 -18.36 -1.03
N ALA A 14 25.76 -18.82 -0.38
CA ALA A 14 27.07 -19.00 -1.01
C ALA A 14 27.11 -20.12 -2.07
N ARG A 15 26.09 -20.99 -2.12
CA ARG A 15 25.94 -22.03 -3.15
C ARG A 15 25.27 -21.57 -4.42
N LEU A 16 24.75 -20.34 -4.43
CA LEU A 16 24.15 -19.76 -5.61
C LEU A 16 25.21 -19.03 -6.43
N PRO A 17 25.13 -19.06 -7.76
CA PRO A 17 25.94 -18.16 -8.56
C PRO A 17 25.63 -16.71 -8.15
N PRO A 18 26.65 -15.84 -8.02
CA PRO A 18 26.38 -14.43 -7.77
C PRO A 18 25.46 -13.89 -8.86
N THR A 19 24.52 -13.03 -8.48
CA THR A 19 23.70 -12.33 -9.45
C THR A 19 24.62 -11.49 -10.32
N GLN A 20 24.46 -11.54 -11.63
CA GLN A 20 25.25 -10.71 -12.53
C GLN A 20 25.08 -9.23 -12.14
N ARG A 21 26.16 -8.59 -11.76
CA ARG A 21 26.16 -7.18 -11.42
C ARG A 21 26.19 -6.37 -12.71
N PRO A 22 25.33 -5.35 -12.89
CA PRO A 22 25.44 -4.46 -14.02
C PRO A 22 26.83 -3.80 -14.02
N LEU A 23 27.52 -3.79 -15.16
CA LEU A 23 28.91 -3.27 -15.28
C LEU A 23 29.02 -1.78 -14.90
N ALA A 24 27.94 -1.01 -14.98
CA ALA A 24 27.87 0.41 -14.62
C ALA A 24 26.45 0.75 -14.13
N GLY A 25 25.94 0.00 -13.14
CA GLY A 25 24.56 0.11 -12.78
C GLY A 25 24.31 0.10 -11.28
N LEU A 26 23.04 0.19 -10.89
CA LEU A 26 22.58 0.27 -9.52
C LEU A 26 21.94 -1.06 -9.08
N ALA A 27 22.49 -1.67 -8.03
CA ALA A 27 21.96 -2.87 -7.41
C ALA A 27 21.24 -2.52 -6.10
N ILE A 28 19.94 -2.80 -6.02
CA ILE A 28 19.11 -2.52 -4.86
C ILE A 28 18.66 -3.81 -4.21
N LEU A 29 18.70 -3.84 -2.87
CA LEU A 29 18.12 -4.93 -2.09
C LEU A 29 16.94 -4.39 -1.28
N ASP A 30 15.75 -4.94 -1.56
CA ASP A 30 14.52 -4.68 -0.81
C ASP A 30 14.33 -5.73 0.28
N ILE A 31 14.06 -5.30 1.50
CA ILE A 31 13.75 -6.20 2.61
C ILE A 31 12.45 -5.79 3.30
N THR A 32 11.45 -6.66 3.28
CA THR A 32 10.16 -6.39 3.92
C THR A 32 9.45 -7.65 4.42
N LYS A 33 8.71 -7.51 5.53
CA LYS A 33 7.77 -8.53 5.99
C LYS A 33 6.39 -8.43 5.33
N TYR A 34 6.10 -7.35 4.61
CA TYR A 34 4.80 -7.06 4.04
C TYR A 34 4.61 -7.62 2.63
N PHE A 35 5.14 -8.81 2.39
CA PHE A 35 4.97 -9.51 1.12
C PHE A 35 4.29 -10.87 1.38
N GLY A 36 3.02 -10.96 1.08
CA GLY A 36 2.22 -12.17 1.26
C GLY A 36 1.13 -12.27 0.20
N PRO A 37 0.44 -13.42 0.09
CA PRO A 37 -0.59 -13.64 -0.93
C PRO A 37 -1.71 -12.60 -0.96
N THR A 38 -2.08 -12.09 0.23
CA THR A 38 -3.14 -11.09 0.40
C THR A 38 -2.59 -9.70 0.76
N SER A 39 -1.28 -9.46 0.57
CA SER A 39 -0.69 -8.14 0.80
C SER A 39 -1.06 -7.20 -0.34
N GLY A 40 -1.47 -5.98 0.02
CA GLY A 40 -1.84 -4.93 -0.92
C GLY A 40 -0.64 -4.11 -1.40
N GLY A 41 -0.68 -2.81 -1.16
CA GLY A 41 0.20 -1.80 -1.76
C GLY A 41 1.70 -2.07 -1.74
N VAL A 42 2.25 -2.59 -0.64
CA VAL A 42 3.70 -2.88 -0.56
C VAL A 42 4.11 -3.98 -1.54
N ARG A 43 3.28 -5.03 -1.67
CA ARG A 43 3.52 -6.09 -2.64
C ARG A 43 3.43 -5.57 -4.07
N THR A 44 2.40 -4.78 -4.37
CA THR A 44 2.23 -4.14 -5.69
C THR A 44 3.45 -3.28 -6.02
N TYR A 45 3.88 -2.39 -5.13
CA TYR A 45 5.07 -1.56 -5.31
C TYR A 45 6.33 -2.36 -5.65
N LEU A 46 6.60 -3.46 -4.92
CA LEU A 46 7.79 -4.28 -5.15
C LEU A 46 7.74 -5.03 -6.49
N LEU A 47 6.57 -5.49 -6.90
CA LEU A 47 6.39 -6.15 -8.20
C LEU A 47 6.53 -5.17 -9.35
N GLU A 48 5.95 -3.98 -9.26
CA GLU A 48 6.12 -2.95 -10.28
C GLU A 48 7.57 -2.45 -10.36
N LYS A 49 8.27 -2.35 -9.22
CA LYS A 49 9.71 -2.08 -9.21
C LYS A 49 10.49 -3.20 -9.90
N ALA A 50 10.12 -4.46 -9.71
CA ALA A 50 10.79 -5.59 -10.37
C ALA A 50 10.62 -5.53 -11.90
N ARG A 51 9.40 -5.28 -12.38
CA ARG A 51 9.14 -5.09 -13.82
C ARG A 51 9.93 -3.93 -14.40
N TYR A 52 9.91 -2.78 -13.71
CA TYR A 52 10.67 -1.60 -14.12
C TYR A 52 12.18 -1.87 -14.22
N VAL A 53 12.73 -2.64 -13.27
CA VAL A 53 14.15 -3.04 -13.24
C VAL A 53 14.46 -4.05 -14.34
N ALA A 54 13.57 -5.01 -14.61
CA ALA A 54 13.76 -6.04 -15.64
C ALA A 54 13.93 -5.45 -17.05
N GLU A 55 13.30 -4.32 -17.32
CA GLU A 55 13.40 -3.59 -18.59
C GLU A 55 14.70 -2.75 -18.72
N ARG A 56 15.53 -2.67 -17.67
CA ARG A 56 16.70 -1.77 -17.58
C ARG A 56 17.96 -2.52 -17.20
N PRO A 57 18.82 -2.90 -18.19
CA PRO A 57 20.03 -3.69 -17.93
C PRO A 57 21.02 -3.07 -16.94
N SER A 58 20.94 -1.74 -16.73
CA SER A 58 21.75 -1.02 -15.74
C SER A 58 21.21 -1.12 -14.30
N LEU A 59 20.08 -1.75 -14.10
CA LEU A 59 19.45 -1.89 -12.78
C LEU A 59 19.37 -3.37 -12.39
N ARG A 60 19.47 -3.62 -11.08
CA ARG A 60 19.28 -4.94 -10.49
C ARG A 60 18.51 -4.83 -9.19
N GLN A 61 17.54 -5.73 -9.01
CA GLN A 61 16.78 -5.85 -7.76
C GLN A 61 16.96 -7.23 -7.14
N VAL A 62 17.15 -7.23 -5.83
CA VAL A 62 17.11 -8.42 -4.98
C VAL A 62 16.05 -8.19 -3.91
N MET A 63 15.21 -9.18 -3.64
CA MET A 63 14.19 -9.09 -2.60
C MET A 63 14.47 -10.11 -1.48
N VAL A 64 14.37 -9.67 -0.22
CA VAL A 64 14.43 -10.55 0.95
C VAL A 64 13.07 -10.54 1.64
N LEU A 65 12.39 -11.67 1.57
CA LEU A 65 10.98 -11.82 1.88
C LEU A 65 10.74 -12.93 2.91
N PRO A 66 9.69 -12.84 3.75
CA PRO A 66 9.35 -13.91 4.67
C PRO A 66 8.60 -15.03 3.95
N GLY A 67 8.93 -16.26 4.27
CA GLY A 67 8.29 -17.46 3.72
C GLY A 67 7.96 -18.51 4.79
N ALA A 68 7.11 -19.47 4.43
CA ALA A 68 6.85 -20.65 5.25
C ALA A 68 8.05 -21.61 5.22
N ARG A 69 8.77 -21.62 4.09
CA ARG A 69 9.98 -22.41 3.84
C ARG A 69 11.06 -21.48 3.29
N PRO A 70 12.34 -21.76 3.59
CA PRO A 70 13.44 -21.03 2.96
C PRO A 70 13.58 -21.44 1.50
N GLY A 71 14.05 -20.53 0.66
CA GLY A 71 14.28 -20.81 -0.76
C GLY A 71 14.68 -19.58 -1.53
N VAL A 72 14.95 -19.77 -2.83
CA VAL A 72 15.18 -18.70 -3.80
C VAL A 72 14.27 -18.92 -4.98
N THR A 73 13.67 -17.85 -5.45
CA THR A 73 12.88 -17.81 -6.69
C THR A 73 13.24 -16.56 -7.45
N GLU A 74 12.74 -16.46 -8.66
CA GLU A 74 12.78 -15.23 -9.45
C GLU A 74 11.37 -14.73 -9.68
N ILE A 75 11.19 -13.42 -9.61
CA ILE A 75 9.92 -12.73 -9.91
C ILE A 75 10.26 -11.52 -10.76
N ASP A 76 9.76 -11.48 -12.00
CA ASP A 76 9.99 -10.39 -12.95
C ASP A 76 11.49 -10.00 -13.03
N GLY A 77 12.39 -10.99 -13.14
CA GLY A 77 13.84 -10.80 -13.17
C GLY A 77 14.52 -10.47 -11.83
N ALA A 78 13.76 -10.20 -10.77
CA ALA A 78 14.30 -9.97 -9.45
C ALA A 78 14.53 -11.28 -8.68
N ARG A 79 15.71 -11.47 -8.13
CA ARG A 79 16.00 -12.61 -7.25
C ARG A 79 15.35 -12.42 -5.88
N CYS A 80 14.55 -13.40 -5.46
CA CYS A 80 13.79 -13.38 -4.23
C CYS A 80 14.29 -14.42 -3.24
N TYR A 81 14.84 -13.98 -2.12
CA TYR A 81 15.24 -14.83 -0.99
C TYR A 81 14.07 -14.96 -0.01
N TRP A 82 13.51 -16.16 0.09
CA TRP A 82 12.47 -16.49 1.06
C TRP A 82 13.09 -16.98 2.35
N LEU A 83 12.90 -16.25 3.43
CA LEU A 83 13.43 -16.60 4.73
C LEU A 83 12.31 -17.17 5.62
N ARG A 84 12.58 -18.34 6.22
CA ARG A 84 11.61 -18.97 7.12
C ARG A 84 11.34 -18.08 8.32
N GLY A 85 10.07 -17.76 8.57
CA GLY A 85 9.61 -17.03 9.74
C GLY A 85 8.28 -17.55 10.28
N PRO A 86 8.06 -17.50 11.61
CA PRO A 86 6.77 -17.83 12.20
C PRO A 86 5.71 -16.84 11.76
N SER A 87 4.44 -17.27 11.72
CA SER A 87 3.31 -16.38 11.46
C SER A 87 3.17 -15.34 12.57
N ILE A 88 2.80 -14.11 12.22
CA ILE A 88 2.52 -13.07 13.19
C ILE A 88 1.11 -13.31 13.74
N PRO A 89 0.93 -13.50 15.06
CA PRO A 89 -0.38 -13.67 15.65
C PRO A 89 -1.34 -12.54 15.25
N PHE A 90 -2.57 -12.88 14.91
CA PHE A 90 -3.64 -11.95 14.53
C PHE A 90 -3.35 -11.06 13.30
N GLN A 91 -2.25 -11.29 12.58
CA GLN A 91 -1.88 -10.53 11.37
C GLN A 91 -1.64 -11.44 10.15
N HIS A 92 -2.42 -12.50 10.00
CA HIS A 92 -2.35 -13.34 8.80
C HIS A 92 -2.56 -12.48 7.53
N PRO A 93 -1.77 -12.69 6.44
CA PRO A 93 -0.80 -13.77 6.21
C PRO A 93 0.65 -13.42 6.59
N TYR A 94 0.89 -12.33 7.30
CA TYR A 94 2.25 -11.86 7.58
C TYR A 94 3.05 -12.79 8.48
N ARG A 95 4.36 -12.83 8.23
CA ARG A 95 5.33 -13.60 8.99
C ARG A 95 6.42 -12.71 9.54
N PHE A 96 7.02 -13.11 10.65
CA PHE A 96 8.24 -12.46 11.12
C PHE A 96 9.39 -12.72 10.15
N LEU A 97 10.18 -11.69 9.91
CA LEU A 97 11.43 -11.78 9.17
C LEU A 97 12.56 -11.62 10.18
N VAL A 98 13.03 -12.77 10.69
CA VAL A 98 14.09 -12.84 11.70
C VAL A 98 15.13 -13.85 11.24
N ALA A 99 16.19 -13.36 10.60
CA ALA A 99 17.23 -14.22 10.04
C ALA A 99 18.64 -13.62 10.30
N PRO A 100 19.07 -13.53 11.58
CA PRO A 100 20.30 -12.80 11.95
C PRO A 100 21.59 -13.43 11.42
N ARG A 101 21.57 -14.72 11.06
CA ARG A 101 22.72 -15.44 10.51
C ARG A 101 22.74 -15.52 8.99
N VAL A 102 21.56 -15.48 8.36
CA VAL A 102 21.42 -15.64 6.89
C VAL A 102 21.51 -14.30 6.19
N LEU A 103 20.91 -13.24 6.77
CA LEU A 103 20.88 -11.92 6.17
C LEU A 103 22.29 -11.34 5.89
N PRO A 104 23.28 -11.42 6.81
CA PRO A 104 24.65 -10.97 6.49
C PRO A 104 25.24 -11.68 5.28
N ARG A 105 25.04 -13.01 5.15
CA ARG A 105 25.53 -13.80 4.02
C ARG A 105 24.87 -13.40 2.70
N ILE A 106 23.58 -13.07 2.72
CA ILE A 106 22.89 -12.55 1.52
C ILE A 106 23.50 -11.20 1.11
N LEU A 107 23.70 -10.29 2.06
CA LEU A 107 24.28 -8.97 1.77
C LEU A 107 25.72 -9.09 1.24
N GLU A 108 26.53 -9.96 1.83
CA GLU A 108 27.90 -10.23 1.40
C GLU A 108 27.96 -10.85 0.00
N HIS A 109 27.03 -11.76 -0.30
CA HIS A 109 26.92 -12.43 -1.60
C HIS A 109 26.40 -11.50 -2.69
N GLU A 110 25.32 -10.74 -2.42
CA GLU A 110 24.67 -9.90 -3.40
C GLU A 110 25.31 -8.52 -3.56
N ARG A 111 26.00 -8.02 -2.53
CA ARG A 111 26.70 -6.73 -2.52
C ARG A 111 25.85 -5.61 -3.11
N PRO A 112 24.64 -5.33 -2.56
CA PRO A 112 23.83 -4.25 -3.07
C PRO A 112 24.51 -2.88 -2.86
N ASP A 113 24.27 -1.95 -3.78
CA ASP A 113 24.73 -0.57 -3.65
C ASP A 113 23.86 0.20 -2.64
N LEU A 114 22.57 -0.19 -2.52
CA LEU A 114 21.61 0.42 -1.59
C LEU A 114 20.65 -0.64 -1.04
N ILE A 115 20.25 -0.48 0.21
CA ILE A 115 19.28 -1.36 0.88
C ILE A 115 18.03 -0.57 1.22
N GLU A 116 16.88 -0.97 0.67
CA GLU A 116 15.58 -0.44 1.08
C GLU A 116 14.91 -1.36 2.09
N VAL A 117 14.48 -0.79 3.22
CA VAL A 117 13.76 -1.50 4.27
C VAL A 117 12.30 -1.04 4.29
N GLY A 118 11.37 -1.90 3.90
CA GLY A 118 9.93 -1.62 3.88
C GLY A 118 9.18 -2.07 5.13
N SER A 119 9.88 -2.37 6.22
CA SER A 119 9.26 -2.90 7.45
C SER A 119 9.70 -2.14 8.70
N PRO A 120 8.78 -1.93 9.66
CA PRO A 120 9.13 -1.42 10.99
C PRO A 120 9.63 -2.55 11.92
N PHE A 121 9.89 -2.21 13.18
CA PHE A 121 10.24 -3.06 14.31
C PHE A 121 11.61 -3.73 14.17
N VAL A 122 11.66 -5.06 14.08
CA VAL A 122 12.91 -5.83 14.18
C VAL A 122 13.74 -5.74 12.90
N VAL A 123 13.12 -5.66 11.74
CA VAL A 123 13.81 -5.69 10.44
C VAL A 123 14.85 -4.57 10.28
N PRO A 124 14.57 -3.29 10.61
CA PRO A 124 15.57 -2.22 10.56
C PRO A 124 16.86 -2.53 11.34
N TRP A 125 16.71 -3.03 12.55
CA TRP A 125 17.84 -3.35 13.43
C TRP A 125 18.65 -4.54 12.94
N LEU A 126 17.97 -5.58 12.45
CA LEU A 126 18.64 -6.75 11.86
C LEU A 126 19.40 -6.35 10.60
N THR A 127 18.79 -5.53 9.74
CA THR A 127 19.43 -5.04 8.50
C THR A 127 20.64 -4.18 8.83
N ARG A 128 20.51 -3.23 9.76
CA ARG A 128 21.64 -2.39 10.20
C ARG A 128 22.79 -3.22 10.76
N ARG A 129 22.48 -4.27 11.55
CA ARG A 129 23.50 -5.18 12.07
C ARG A 129 24.17 -5.99 10.96
N ALA A 130 23.37 -6.53 10.04
CA ALA A 130 23.87 -7.35 8.91
C ALA A 130 24.73 -6.53 7.94
N ASN A 131 24.40 -5.27 7.75
CA ASN A 131 25.05 -4.34 6.84
C ASN A 131 26.38 -3.74 7.37
N ARG A 132 26.80 -4.06 8.61
CA ARG A 132 28.02 -3.47 9.21
C ARG A 132 29.29 -3.72 8.40
N GLY A 133 29.41 -4.91 7.81
CA GLY A 133 30.56 -5.29 7.00
C GLY A 133 30.56 -4.71 5.59
N LEU A 134 29.38 -4.52 5.01
CA LEU A 134 29.21 -3.95 3.67
C LEU A 134 29.18 -2.42 3.69
N GLY A 135 28.52 -1.81 4.69
CA GLY A 135 28.40 -0.37 4.82
C GLY A 135 27.53 0.32 3.76
N ALA A 136 26.69 -0.44 3.04
CA ALA A 136 25.82 0.13 2.01
C ALA A 136 24.84 1.16 2.60
N PRO A 137 24.56 2.29 1.92
CA PRO A 137 23.51 3.21 2.30
C PRO A 137 22.15 2.52 2.44
N MET A 138 21.36 2.98 3.42
CA MET A 138 20.08 2.38 3.75
C MET A 138 18.96 3.41 3.67
N VAL A 139 17.84 3.07 3.04
CA VAL A 139 16.62 3.87 3.05
C VAL A 139 15.49 3.10 3.74
N TRP A 140 14.64 3.83 4.47
CA TRP A 140 13.44 3.27 5.10
C TRP A 140 12.19 3.72 4.37
N PHE A 141 11.47 2.81 3.74
CA PHE A 141 10.17 3.14 3.20
C PHE A 141 9.08 3.00 4.28
N TYR A 142 8.55 4.13 4.73
CA TYR A 142 7.55 4.21 5.79
C TYR A 142 6.13 3.98 5.22
N HIS A 143 5.76 2.74 5.00
CA HIS A 143 4.49 2.35 4.39
C HIS A 143 3.27 2.47 5.31
N GLY A 144 3.44 2.65 6.59
CA GLY A 144 2.32 2.67 7.54
C GLY A 144 2.60 3.45 8.80
N ASN A 145 1.65 4.26 9.21
CA ASN A 145 1.76 5.14 10.36
C ASN A 145 1.31 4.44 11.66
N ILE A 146 2.23 3.70 12.29
CA ILE A 146 1.96 2.92 13.50
C ILE A 146 1.45 3.79 14.65
N PRO A 147 2.05 4.97 14.99
CA PRO A 147 1.53 5.82 16.05
C PRO A 147 0.08 6.26 15.80
N ARG A 148 -0.28 6.55 14.56
CA ARG A 148 -1.65 6.91 14.18
C ARG A 148 -2.60 5.70 14.24
N VAL A 149 -2.14 4.51 13.93
CA VAL A 149 -2.95 3.28 14.15
C VAL A 149 -3.29 3.12 15.63
N ILE A 150 -2.36 3.43 16.54
CA ILE A 150 -2.59 3.36 17.99
C ILE A 150 -3.54 4.45 18.46
N ALA A 151 -3.35 5.68 17.99
CA ALA A 151 -4.18 6.84 18.35
C ALA A 151 -4.52 7.67 17.09
N PRO A 152 -5.49 7.25 16.28
CA PRO A 152 -5.83 7.92 15.01
C PRO A 152 -6.29 9.37 15.21
N ARG A 153 -6.95 9.64 16.36
CA ARG A 153 -7.35 10.98 16.79
C ARG A 153 -6.76 11.24 18.18
N PRO A 154 -5.51 11.73 18.28
CA PRO A 154 -4.83 11.89 19.58
C PRO A 154 -5.61 12.71 20.60
N ALA A 155 -6.27 13.79 20.17
CA ALA A 155 -7.09 14.63 21.05
C ALA A 155 -8.28 13.91 21.69
N ARG A 156 -8.80 12.85 21.06
CA ARG A 156 -9.92 12.03 21.54
C ARG A 156 -9.47 10.70 22.14
N ALA A 157 -8.16 10.42 22.16
CA ALA A 157 -7.62 9.18 22.70
C ALA A 157 -7.51 9.23 24.23
N SER A 158 -7.64 8.07 24.90
CA SER A 158 -7.36 7.96 26.33
C SER A 158 -5.91 8.28 26.65
N ALA A 159 -5.63 8.65 27.90
CA ALA A 159 -4.26 8.95 28.34
C ALA A 159 -3.27 7.81 28.07
N GLY A 160 -3.70 6.54 28.32
CA GLY A 160 -2.89 5.37 28.02
C GLY A 160 -2.57 5.22 26.52
N ARG A 161 -3.55 5.44 25.64
CA ARG A 161 -3.31 5.38 24.18
C ARG A 161 -2.41 6.51 23.70
N ARG A 162 -2.54 7.72 24.26
CA ARG A 162 -1.63 8.84 23.98
C ARG A 162 -0.19 8.52 24.39
N GLY A 163 -0.02 7.95 25.61
CA GLY A 163 1.29 7.52 26.10
C GLY A 163 1.94 6.45 25.19
N LEU A 164 1.15 5.45 24.77
CA LEU A 164 1.61 4.41 23.87
C LEU A 164 1.97 4.98 22.47
N ALA A 165 1.17 5.91 21.95
CA ALA A 165 1.48 6.59 20.70
C ALA A 165 2.75 7.44 20.80
N ALA A 166 2.96 8.15 21.93
CA ALA A 166 4.20 8.91 22.18
C ALA A 166 5.43 7.99 22.25
N PHE A 167 5.30 6.81 22.88
CA PHE A 167 6.36 5.80 22.85
C PHE A 167 6.62 5.30 21.42
N ALA A 168 5.57 5.03 20.65
CA ALA A 168 5.71 4.63 19.24
C ALA A 168 6.40 5.71 18.39
N TRP A 169 6.12 7.00 18.64
CA TRP A 169 6.84 8.11 17.98
C TRP A 169 8.32 8.16 18.35
N ARG A 170 8.66 7.93 19.63
CA ARG A 170 10.08 7.81 20.04
C ARG A 170 10.77 6.65 19.31
N TYR A 171 10.06 5.55 19.14
CA TYR A 171 10.56 4.40 18.39
C TYR A 171 10.78 4.76 16.91
N VAL A 172 9.80 5.37 16.25
CA VAL A 172 9.90 5.81 14.85
C VAL A 172 11.11 6.72 14.64
N ARG A 173 11.28 7.73 15.50
CA ARG A 173 12.48 8.62 15.46
C ARG A 173 13.79 7.85 15.64
N ARG A 174 13.81 6.86 16.54
CA ARG A 174 15.02 6.05 16.75
C ARG A 174 15.34 5.18 15.56
N VAL A 175 14.32 4.62 14.91
CA VAL A 175 14.48 3.81 13.70
C VAL A 175 14.92 4.67 12.54
N SER A 176 14.33 5.84 12.30
CA SER A 176 14.68 6.70 11.17
C SER A 176 16.16 7.10 11.16
N ARG A 177 16.77 7.25 12.36
CA ARG A 177 18.22 7.55 12.52
C ARG A 177 19.14 6.42 12.10
N LEU A 178 18.63 5.22 11.80
CA LEU A 178 19.42 4.11 11.27
C LEU A 178 19.62 4.22 9.75
N PHE A 179 18.90 5.14 9.10
CA PHE A 179 18.78 5.28 7.67
C PHE A 179 19.27 6.62 7.17
N ASP A 180 19.80 6.63 5.96
CA ASP A 180 20.25 7.84 5.27
C ASP A 180 19.06 8.69 4.79
N ALA A 181 17.91 8.04 4.47
CA ALA A 181 16.65 8.69 4.16
C ALA A 181 15.46 7.86 4.63
N THR A 182 14.35 8.55 4.96
CA THR A 182 13.04 7.95 5.26
C THR A 182 12.06 8.34 4.16
N PHE A 183 11.71 7.40 3.29
CA PHE A 183 10.80 7.61 2.17
C PHE A 183 9.35 7.54 2.61
N VAL A 184 8.53 8.46 2.13
CA VAL A 184 7.08 8.53 2.36
C VAL A 184 6.34 8.84 1.07
N GLY A 185 5.11 8.34 0.94
CA GLY A 185 4.32 8.48 -0.29
C GLY A 185 3.40 9.71 -0.35
N SER A 186 3.34 10.54 0.71
CA SER A 186 2.41 11.67 0.81
C SER A 186 2.98 12.82 1.65
N GLU A 187 2.47 14.02 1.43
CA GLU A 187 2.79 15.18 2.27
C GLU A 187 2.25 15.02 3.69
N PHE A 188 1.08 14.41 3.84
CA PHE A 188 0.52 14.03 5.13
C PHE A 188 1.52 13.22 5.96
N ALA A 189 2.10 12.18 5.38
CA ALA A 189 3.08 11.34 6.08
C ALA A 189 4.39 12.11 6.34
N ALA A 190 4.83 12.95 5.40
CA ALA A 190 6.03 13.79 5.56
C ALA A 190 5.86 14.79 6.71
N THR A 191 4.78 15.54 6.71
CA THR A 191 4.43 16.51 7.74
C THR A 191 4.28 15.86 9.12
N ASP A 192 3.59 14.70 9.19
CA ASP A 192 3.38 13.97 10.44
C ASP A 192 4.70 13.45 11.02
N LEU A 193 5.59 12.90 10.21
CA LEU A 193 6.94 12.51 10.64
C LEU A 193 7.78 13.70 11.06
N GLY A 194 7.78 14.77 10.28
CA GLY A 194 8.55 16.00 10.56
C GLY A 194 8.12 16.66 11.87
N SER A 195 6.81 16.79 12.11
CA SER A 195 6.26 17.34 13.35
C SER A 195 6.61 16.53 14.60
N HIS A 196 6.96 15.24 14.41
CA HIS A 196 7.42 14.37 15.48
C HIS A 196 8.94 14.17 15.51
N GLY A 197 9.72 15.03 14.81
CA GLY A 197 11.17 15.12 14.89
C GLY A 197 11.94 14.08 14.09
N VAL A 198 11.37 13.59 12.99
CA VAL A 198 12.10 12.85 11.95
C VAL A 198 12.62 13.86 10.93
N THR A 199 13.94 13.91 10.74
CA THR A 199 14.60 14.99 9.96
C THR A 199 15.07 14.56 8.58
N ASN A 200 15.15 13.25 8.30
CA ASN A 200 15.63 12.68 7.05
C ASN A 200 14.48 12.21 6.14
N VAL A 201 13.34 12.90 6.18
CA VAL A 201 12.16 12.54 5.39
C VAL A 201 12.35 12.99 3.94
N VAL A 202 12.04 12.09 3.01
CA VAL A 202 12.02 12.35 1.58
C VAL A 202 10.69 11.86 1.02
N ARG A 203 9.95 12.74 0.37
CA ARG A 203 8.72 12.37 -0.30
C ARG A 203 9.02 11.77 -1.67
N VAL A 204 8.46 10.59 -1.93
CA VAL A 204 8.57 9.89 -3.21
C VAL A 204 7.17 9.51 -3.71
N PRO A 205 6.90 9.63 -5.01
CA PRO A 205 5.61 9.20 -5.56
C PRO A 205 5.49 7.68 -5.55
N LEU A 206 4.24 7.19 -5.58
CA LEU A 206 3.92 5.82 -5.96
C LEU A 206 3.00 5.87 -7.18
N GLY A 207 3.00 4.79 -7.94
CA GLY A 207 2.30 4.72 -9.22
C GLY A 207 1.05 3.85 -9.20
N VAL A 208 0.41 3.81 -10.36
CA VAL A 208 -0.68 2.89 -10.71
C VAL A 208 -0.43 2.34 -12.12
N ASP A 209 -0.86 1.12 -12.33
CA ASP A 209 -0.88 0.49 -13.66
C ASP A 209 -2.07 1.07 -14.46
N LEU A 210 -1.76 2.00 -15.35
CA LEU A 210 -2.75 2.75 -16.14
C LEU A 210 -3.38 1.93 -17.26
N ASP A 211 -2.71 0.87 -17.70
CA ASP A 211 -3.22 -0.05 -18.72
C ASP A 211 -4.21 -1.03 -18.09
N LEU A 212 -3.85 -1.55 -16.92
CA LEU A 212 -4.71 -2.43 -16.15
C LEU A 212 -5.93 -1.71 -15.58
N PHE A 213 -5.75 -0.57 -14.93
CA PHE A 213 -6.81 0.26 -14.38
C PHE A 213 -7.16 1.35 -15.39
N SER A 214 -8.16 1.07 -16.24
CA SER A 214 -8.56 1.96 -17.32
C SER A 214 -10.09 2.16 -17.35
N PRO A 215 -10.56 3.38 -17.67
CA PRO A 215 -11.97 3.64 -17.92
C PRO A 215 -12.54 2.80 -19.07
N ASP A 216 -11.71 2.31 -19.99
CA ASP A 216 -12.13 1.48 -21.11
C ASP A 216 -12.79 0.18 -20.65
N ARG A 217 -12.45 -0.31 -19.44
CA ARG A 217 -13.11 -1.49 -18.84
C ARG A 217 -14.57 -1.27 -18.49
N ARG A 218 -15.04 -0.02 -18.45
CA ARG A 218 -16.42 0.34 -18.10
C ARG A 218 -17.45 -0.25 -19.07
N HIS A 219 -17.08 -0.56 -20.32
CA HIS A 219 -17.98 -1.28 -21.25
C HIS A 219 -18.44 -2.64 -20.74
N ARG A 220 -17.70 -3.25 -19.79
CA ARG A 220 -18.04 -4.52 -19.14
C ARG A 220 -18.92 -4.35 -17.90
N ALA A 221 -19.14 -3.12 -17.42
CA ALA A 221 -19.77 -2.86 -16.12
C ALA A 221 -21.11 -3.58 -15.95
N ALA A 222 -22.01 -3.53 -16.95
CA ALA A 222 -23.29 -4.19 -16.89
C ALA A 222 -23.16 -5.73 -16.77
N ALA A 223 -22.22 -6.34 -17.50
CA ALA A 223 -21.97 -7.78 -17.41
C ALA A 223 -21.38 -8.17 -16.05
N ILE A 224 -20.47 -7.35 -15.51
CA ILE A 224 -19.86 -7.56 -14.19
C ILE A 224 -20.94 -7.46 -13.11
N ARG A 225 -21.76 -6.39 -13.12
CA ARG A 225 -22.84 -6.19 -12.15
C ARG A 225 -23.82 -7.38 -12.15
N ARG A 226 -24.23 -7.87 -13.33
CA ARG A 226 -25.08 -9.06 -13.43
C ARG A 226 -24.41 -10.32 -12.87
N ARG A 227 -23.13 -10.54 -13.21
CA ARG A 227 -22.36 -11.69 -12.70
C ARG A 227 -22.24 -11.68 -11.17
N GLU A 228 -21.99 -10.50 -10.59
CA GLU A 228 -21.83 -10.34 -9.14
C GLU A 228 -23.17 -10.19 -8.40
N GLY A 229 -24.30 -10.13 -9.10
CA GLY A 229 -25.61 -9.90 -8.50
C GLY A 229 -25.81 -8.47 -7.96
N TRP A 230 -25.11 -7.50 -8.52
CA TRP A 230 -25.21 -6.08 -8.13
C TRP A 230 -26.32 -5.38 -8.93
N PRO A 231 -26.93 -4.30 -8.37
CA PRO A 231 -27.97 -3.56 -9.04
C PRO A 231 -27.45 -2.72 -10.21
N ASP A 232 -28.36 -2.38 -11.14
CA ASP A 232 -28.06 -1.49 -12.26
C ASP A 232 -27.99 -0.01 -11.87
N GLY A 233 -28.51 0.37 -10.68
CA GLY A 233 -28.50 1.74 -10.15
C GLY A 233 -27.11 2.20 -9.70
N PRO A 234 -27.01 3.39 -9.05
CA PRO A 234 -25.73 3.92 -8.57
C PRO A 234 -25.01 2.94 -7.65
N LEU A 235 -23.71 2.77 -7.88
CA LEU A 235 -22.90 1.77 -7.18
C LEU A 235 -21.61 2.38 -6.64
N ALA A 236 -21.47 2.38 -5.31
CA ALA A 236 -20.21 2.71 -4.68
C ALA A 236 -19.41 1.45 -4.33
N ILE A 237 -18.09 1.59 -4.30
CA ILE A 237 -17.18 0.50 -3.94
C ILE A 237 -16.14 0.94 -2.92
N HIS A 238 -15.88 0.07 -1.93
CA HIS A 238 -14.71 0.15 -1.05
C HIS A 238 -13.80 -1.04 -1.31
N VAL A 239 -12.52 -0.80 -1.50
CA VAL A 239 -11.49 -1.84 -1.64
C VAL A 239 -10.43 -1.65 -0.58
N GLY A 240 -10.25 -2.65 0.29
CA GLY A 240 -9.22 -2.55 1.30
C GLY A 240 -9.29 -3.63 2.39
N ARG A 241 -8.29 -3.61 3.27
CA ARG A 241 -8.27 -4.48 4.44
C ARG A 241 -9.36 -4.06 5.44
N LEU A 242 -10.17 -5.01 5.89
CA LEU A 242 -11.25 -4.76 6.85
C LEU A 242 -10.70 -4.75 8.28
N ALA A 243 -10.15 -3.61 8.69
CA ALA A 243 -9.53 -3.40 10.00
C ALA A 243 -9.99 -2.08 10.62
N GLY A 244 -9.91 -1.98 11.94
CA GLY A 244 -10.50 -0.86 12.70
C GLY A 244 -9.95 0.51 12.29
N GLU A 245 -8.66 0.58 11.96
CA GLU A 245 -8.01 1.82 11.52
C GLU A 245 -8.47 2.31 10.13
N LYS A 246 -9.17 1.46 9.37
CA LYS A 246 -9.73 1.84 8.07
C LYS A 246 -11.06 2.58 8.19
N GLU A 247 -11.67 2.62 9.36
CA GLU A 247 -12.90 3.37 9.69
C GLU A 247 -14.08 3.12 8.75
N LEU A 248 -14.18 1.91 8.16
CA LEU A 248 -15.32 1.56 7.29
C LEU A 248 -16.68 1.67 8.01
N ASP A 249 -16.70 1.59 9.34
CA ASP A 249 -17.90 1.77 10.16
C ASP A 249 -18.56 3.16 9.99
N ILE A 250 -17.80 4.19 9.64
CA ILE A 250 -18.36 5.52 9.33
C ILE A 250 -19.26 5.43 8.09
N VAL A 251 -18.76 4.81 7.03
CA VAL A 251 -19.49 4.61 5.78
C VAL A 251 -20.69 3.70 5.97
N LEU A 252 -20.52 2.58 6.70
CA LEU A 252 -21.61 1.64 6.96
C LEU A 252 -22.76 2.28 7.74
N ARG A 253 -22.47 3.21 8.66
CA ARG A 253 -23.50 3.98 9.40
C ARG A 253 -24.12 5.09 8.55
N ALA A 254 -23.37 5.66 7.63
CA ALA A 254 -23.88 6.68 6.69
C ALA A 254 -24.78 6.08 5.59
N TRP A 255 -24.54 4.80 5.24
CA TRP A 255 -25.09 4.20 4.03
C TRP A 255 -26.63 4.16 3.97
N PRO A 256 -27.38 3.88 5.05
CA PRO A 256 -28.85 3.91 5.00
C PRO A 256 -29.44 5.25 4.52
N GLU A 257 -28.82 6.36 4.89
CA GLU A 257 -29.24 7.69 4.42
C GLU A 257 -28.85 7.92 2.95
N VAL A 258 -27.65 7.47 2.55
CA VAL A 258 -27.21 7.53 1.15
C VAL A 258 -28.15 6.74 0.25
N GLU A 259 -28.44 5.48 0.61
CA GLU A 259 -29.37 4.62 -0.12
C GLU A 259 -30.76 5.24 -0.25
N ARG A 260 -31.30 5.73 0.86
CA ARG A 260 -32.63 6.36 0.88
C ARG A 260 -32.72 7.54 -0.08
N ARG A 261 -31.65 8.34 -0.24
CA ARG A 261 -31.64 9.55 -1.07
C ARG A 261 -31.27 9.31 -2.52
N THR A 262 -30.48 8.28 -2.80
CA THR A 262 -29.90 8.06 -4.14
C THR A 262 -30.24 6.70 -4.74
N GLY A 263 -30.79 5.77 -3.95
CA GLY A 263 -30.95 4.36 -4.36
C GLY A 263 -29.65 3.61 -4.52
N ALA A 264 -28.51 4.17 -4.10
CA ALA A 264 -27.19 3.58 -4.29
C ALA A 264 -26.94 2.34 -3.46
N ALA A 265 -26.21 1.39 -4.02
CA ALA A 265 -25.65 0.24 -3.30
C ALA A 265 -24.15 0.45 -2.99
N LEU A 266 -23.67 -0.23 -1.95
CA LEU A 266 -22.24 -0.28 -1.57
C LEU A 266 -21.70 -1.68 -1.75
N VAL A 267 -20.60 -1.80 -2.47
CA VAL A 267 -19.80 -3.04 -2.54
C VAL A 267 -18.58 -2.91 -1.65
N VAL A 268 -18.33 -3.93 -0.85
CA VAL A 268 -17.15 -4.04 0.01
C VAL A 268 -16.28 -5.19 -0.47
N VAL A 269 -15.10 -4.84 -1.02
CA VAL A 269 -14.09 -5.80 -1.48
C VAL A 269 -12.94 -5.82 -0.49
N GLY A 270 -12.68 -6.99 0.08
CA GLY A 270 -11.59 -7.18 1.03
C GLY A 270 -11.96 -8.12 2.15
N ALA A 271 -10.96 -8.42 2.99
CA ALA A 271 -11.11 -9.24 4.19
C ALA A 271 -10.29 -8.63 5.34
N GLY A 272 -10.56 -9.04 6.56
CA GLY A 272 -9.77 -8.59 7.69
C GLY A 272 -10.42 -8.84 9.06
N PRO A 273 -9.70 -8.51 10.14
CA PRO A 273 -10.12 -8.85 11.51
C PRO A 273 -11.43 -8.17 11.95
N SER A 274 -11.84 -7.08 11.28
CA SER A 274 -13.06 -6.35 11.62
C SER A 274 -14.28 -6.78 10.78
N GLU A 275 -14.14 -7.73 9.86
CA GLU A 275 -15.21 -8.11 8.91
C GLU A 275 -16.49 -8.53 9.62
N ALA A 276 -16.40 -9.46 10.60
CA ALA A 276 -17.58 -9.93 11.32
C ALA A 276 -18.30 -8.79 12.07
N ARG A 277 -17.55 -7.83 12.64
CA ARG A 277 -18.10 -6.63 13.26
C ARG A 277 -18.82 -5.76 12.24
N TYR A 278 -18.19 -5.50 11.09
CA TYR A 278 -18.73 -4.65 10.04
C TYR A 278 -20.00 -5.25 9.41
N ARG A 279 -20.03 -6.56 9.17
CA ARG A 279 -21.24 -7.25 8.69
C ARG A 279 -22.42 -7.11 9.65
N ARG A 280 -22.19 -7.21 10.98
CA ARG A 280 -23.25 -6.99 11.99
C ARG A 280 -23.78 -5.56 12.03
N MET A 281 -22.93 -4.57 11.73
CA MET A 281 -23.29 -3.15 11.72
C MET A 281 -24.00 -2.73 10.44
N ALA A 282 -23.71 -3.39 9.33
CA ALA A 282 -24.21 -3.04 8.00
C ALA A 282 -25.74 -3.04 7.96
N ARG A 283 -26.31 -1.99 7.37
CA ARG A 283 -27.73 -1.84 7.09
C ARG A 283 -27.88 -1.29 5.68
N GLY A 284 -28.96 -1.70 4.98
CA GLY A 284 -29.19 -1.29 3.61
C GLY A 284 -28.55 -2.20 2.57
N ARG A 285 -28.49 -1.73 1.33
CA ARG A 285 -28.00 -2.50 0.16
C ARG A 285 -26.48 -2.54 0.12
N ILE A 286 -25.88 -3.45 0.92
CA ILE A 286 -24.42 -3.62 1.04
C ILE A 286 -24.04 -5.05 0.62
N PHE A 287 -23.17 -5.14 -0.38
CA PHE A 287 -22.69 -6.39 -0.97
C PHE A 287 -21.25 -6.67 -0.50
N TRP A 288 -21.00 -7.88 -0.02
CA TRP A 288 -19.69 -8.29 0.52
C TRP A 288 -19.04 -9.29 -0.45
N ARG A 289 -18.05 -8.82 -1.19
CA ARG A 289 -17.38 -9.63 -2.23
C ARG A 289 -16.23 -10.49 -1.66
N GLY A 290 -15.72 -10.15 -0.49
CA GLY A 290 -14.53 -10.78 0.07
C GLY A 290 -13.24 -10.26 -0.57
N PHE A 291 -12.13 -10.92 -0.25
CA PHE A 291 -10.82 -10.54 -0.78
C PHE A 291 -10.68 -11.01 -2.25
N GLU A 292 -10.23 -10.11 -3.12
CA GLU A 292 -9.95 -10.40 -4.52
C GLU A 292 -8.42 -10.41 -4.76
N PRO A 293 -7.83 -11.58 -5.04
CA PRO A 293 -6.39 -11.70 -5.31
C PRO A 293 -6.01 -11.37 -6.75
N ASP A 294 -6.96 -11.50 -7.68
CA ASP A 294 -6.73 -11.27 -9.10
C ASP A 294 -6.86 -9.78 -9.43
N ARG A 295 -5.78 -9.21 -9.97
CA ARG A 295 -5.71 -7.78 -10.29
C ARG A 295 -6.59 -7.40 -11.47
N GLU A 296 -6.77 -8.29 -12.46
CA GLU A 296 -7.66 -8.08 -13.60
C GLU A 296 -9.13 -8.00 -13.13
N THR A 297 -9.54 -8.96 -12.31
CA THR A 297 -10.87 -8.93 -11.69
C THR A 297 -11.05 -7.68 -10.84
N LEU A 298 -10.06 -7.27 -10.06
CA LEU A 298 -10.15 -6.05 -9.25
C LEU A 298 -10.33 -4.79 -10.11
N ALA A 299 -9.62 -4.70 -11.24
CA ALA A 299 -9.77 -3.60 -12.18
C ALA A 299 -11.17 -3.56 -12.80
N ASP A 300 -11.71 -4.73 -13.15
CA ASP A 300 -13.07 -4.87 -13.65
C ASP A 300 -14.11 -4.45 -12.59
N LEU A 301 -13.93 -4.85 -11.32
CA LEU A 301 -14.83 -4.45 -10.22
C LEU A 301 -14.81 -2.93 -9.98
N LEU A 302 -13.62 -2.30 -10.02
CA LEU A 302 -13.49 -0.85 -9.91
C LEU A 302 -14.16 -0.13 -11.08
N ALA A 303 -13.91 -0.56 -12.32
CA ALA A 303 -14.53 0.03 -13.50
C ALA A 303 -16.06 -0.14 -13.54
N ALA A 304 -16.61 -1.13 -12.84
CA ALA A 304 -18.05 -1.33 -12.71
C ALA A 304 -18.71 -0.41 -11.68
N ALA A 305 -17.94 0.28 -10.83
CA ALA A 305 -18.46 1.20 -9.81
C ALA A 305 -18.57 2.65 -10.33
N ASP A 306 -19.40 3.44 -9.67
CA ASP A 306 -19.61 4.86 -9.98
C ASP A 306 -18.88 5.76 -8.99
N LEU A 307 -18.60 5.29 -7.77
CA LEU A 307 -17.96 6.03 -6.70
C LEU A 307 -17.03 5.11 -5.90
N TYR A 308 -15.81 5.53 -5.65
CA TYR A 308 -14.91 4.85 -4.71
C TYR A 308 -14.97 5.50 -3.33
N VAL A 309 -15.00 4.71 -2.25
CA VAL A 309 -15.09 5.22 -0.87
C VAL A 309 -13.84 4.86 -0.07
N ALA A 310 -13.13 5.89 0.41
CA ALA A 310 -11.85 5.78 1.14
C ALA A 310 -11.96 6.40 2.56
N PRO A 311 -12.55 5.70 3.55
CA PRO A 311 -12.83 6.30 4.85
C PRO A 311 -11.63 6.43 5.80
N CYS A 312 -10.45 5.94 5.43
CA CYS A 312 -9.27 5.90 6.30
C CYS A 312 -8.59 7.27 6.43
N PRO A 313 -8.62 7.94 7.60
CA PRO A 313 -8.00 9.26 7.77
C PRO A 313 -6.47 9.20 8.00
N ILE A 314 -5.92 8.02 8.16
CA ILE A 314 -4.49 7.81 8.42
C ILE A 314 -3.79 7.07 7.28
N GLU A 315 -4.42 7.02 6.11
CA GLU A 315 -3.83 6.39 4.93
C GLU A 315 -2.56 7.14 4.49
N THR A 316 -1.43 6.42 4.43
CA THR A 316 -0.15 7.05 4.06
C THR A 316 -0.02 7.30 2.57
N PHE A 317 -0.71 6.50 1.76
CA PHE A 317 -0.75 6.70 0.31
C PHE A 317 -2.13 6.41 -0.28
N GLY A 318 -2.68 5.20 -0.19
CA GLY A 318 -3.98 4.82 -0.72
C GLY A 318 -3.93 4.41 -2.18
N LEU A 319 -3.20 3.33 -2.50
CA LEU A 319 -3.13 2.80 -3.87
C LEU A 319 -4.49 2.49 -4.46
N ALA A 320 -5.43 1.91 -3.68
CA ALA A 320 -6.75 1.58 -4.19
C ALA A 320 -7.58 2.81 -4.62
N ALA A 321 -7.38 3.96 -3.96
CA ALA A 321 -8.00 5.21 -4.40
C ALA A 321 -7.37 5.72 -5.70
N LEU A 322 -6.06 5.53 -5.86
CA LEU A 322 -5.38 5.87 -7.11
C LEU A 322 -5.78 4.92 -8.26
N GLU A 323 -5.99 3.63 -7.98
CA GLU A 323 -6.55 2.66 -8.91
C GLU A 323 -7.98 3.05 -9.34
N ALA A 324 -8.79 3.60 -8.41
CA ALA A 324 -10.10 4.15 -8.73
C ALA A 324 -10.00 5.37 -9.67
N PHE A 325 -9.14 6.34 -9.38
CA PHE A 325 -8.89 7.46 -10.29
C PHE A 325 -8.45 6.99 -11.68
N ALA A 326 -7.51 6.04 -11.72
CA ALA A 326 -7.05 5.46 -12.99
C ALA A 326 -8.17 4.78 -13.78
N SER A 327 -9.13 4.15 -13.08
CA SER A 327 -10.33 3.55 -13.67
C SER A 327 -11.43 4.57 -14.03
N GLY A 328 -11.19 5.88 -13.84
CA GLY A 328 -12.17 6.92 -14.09
C GLY A 328 -13.30 6.97 -13.05
N VAL A 329 -13.04 6.53 -11.82
CA VAL A 329 -14.00 6.51 -10.72
C VAL A 329 -13.64 7.60 -9.69
N PRO A 330 -14.51 8.58 -9.44
CA PRO A 330 -14.27 9.62 -8.45
C PRO A 330 -14.24 9.06 -7.03
N VAL A 331 -13.62 9.81 -6.11
CA VAL A 331 -13.31 9.33 -4.77
C VAL A 331 -13.98 10.18 -3.69
N LEU A 332 -14.73 9.53 -2.80
CA LEU A 332 -15.15 10.08 -1.51
C LEU A 332 -14.13 9.68 -0.45
N SER A 333 -13.52 10.63 0.26
CA SER A 333 -12.52 10.36 1.28
C SER A 333 -12.76 11.08 2.59
N ALA A 334 -12.30 10.50 3.69
CA ALA A 334 -12.07 11.26 4.90
C ALA A 334 -11.08 12.41 4.60
N GLY A 335 -11.28 13.58 5.22
CA GLY A 335 -10.53 14.81 4.95
C GLY A 335 -9.11 14.88 5.52
N GLU A 336 -8.52 13.73 5.84
CA GLU A 336 -7.13 13.59 6.29
C GLU A 336 -6.48 12.41 5.56
N GLY A 337 -5.15 12.38 5.57
CA GLY A 337 -4.36 11.29 4.98
C GLY A 337 -4.00 11.51 3.51
N GLY A 338 -3.18 10.63 2.98
CA GLY A 338 -2.65 10.74 1.62
C GLY A 338 -3.71 10.63 0.52
N VAL A 339 -4.91 10.05 0.79
CA VAL A 339 -6.01 10.05 -0.18
C VAL A 339 -6.66 11.42 -0.26
N ALA A 340 -6.86 12.08 0.89
CA ALA A 340 -7.43 13.43 0.91
C ALA A 340 -6.61 14.42 0.08
N GLU A 341 -5.28 14.36 0.17
CA GLU A 341 -4.38 15.18 -0.65
C GLU A 341 -4.65 15.02 -2.15
N ARG A 342 -4.86 13.77 -2.60
CA ARG A 342 -5.11 13.48 -4.02
C ARG A 342 -6.49 13.93 -4.46
N VAL A 343 -7.50 13.80 -3.60
CA VAL A 343 -8.84 14.31 -3.88
C VAL A 343 -8.78 15.82 -4.06
N VAL A 344 -8.06 16.55 -3.18
CA VAL A 344 -7.86 17.99 -3.32
C VAL A 344 -7.08 18.34 -4.58
N ALA A 345 -5.95 17.66 -4.81
CA ALA A 345 -5.05 17.94 -5.94
C ALA A 345 -5.69 17.62 -7.30
N SER A 346 -6.53 16.58 -7.38
CA SER A 346 -7.21 16.20 -8.61
C SER A 346 -8.49 16.97 -8.86
N GLY A 347 -9.20 17.40 -7.79
CA GLY A 347 -10.59 17.86 -7.90
C GLY A 347 -11.61 16.78 -8.27
N ALA A 348 -11.20 15.50 -8.26
CA ALA A 348 -12.02 14.37 -8.73
C ALA A 348 -12.71 13.64 -7.57
N GLY A 349 -13.38 14.35 -6.69
CA GLY A 349 -14.06 13.75 -5.56
C GLY A 349 -14.51 14.76 -4.50
N ALA A 350 -14.84 14.25 -3.32
CA ALA A 350 -15.23 15.07 -2.18
C ALA A 350 -14.60 14.54 -0.87
N LEU A 351 -14.50 15.44 0.10
CA LEU A 351 -14.01 15.15 1.44
C LEU A 351 -15.12 15.34 2.48
N TYR A 352 -15.01 14.59 3.59
CA TYR A 352 -15.81 14.79 4.78
C TYR A 352 -14.94 14.77 6.04
N PRO A 353 -15.33 15.47 7.13
CA PRO A 353 -14.58 15.46 8.39
C PRO A 353 -14.43 14.06 8.96
N PRO A 354 -13.22 13.60 9.33
CA PRO A 354 -12.97 12.26 9.85
C PRO A 354 -13.88 11.89 11.03
N GLY A 355 -14.57 10.75 10.91
CA GLY A 355 -15.48 10.24 11.92
C GLY A 355 -16.88 10.87 11.94
N ASP A 356 -17.19 11.78 11.03
CA ASP A 356 -18.51 12.38 10.91
C ASP A 356 -19.39 11.59 9.92
N VAL A 357 -20.36 10.88 10.47
CA VAL A 357 -21.29 10.03 9.71
C VAL A 357 -22.25 10.85 8.87
N GLY A 358 -22.75 11.97 9.40
CA GLY A 358 -23.69 12.84 8.69
C GLY A 358 -23.03 13.54 7.52
N ALA A 359 -21.85 14.11 7.72
CA ALA A 359 -21.05 14.71 6.66
C ALA A 359 -20.63 13.68 5.59
N CYS A 360 -20.28 12.45 5.99
CA CYS A 360 -20.00 11.35 5.06
C CYS A 360 -21.23 11.06 4.17
N ALA A 361 -22.42 10.94 4.75
CA ALA A 361 -23.65 10.72 4.00
C ALA A 361 -23.94 11.88 3.05
N ALA A 362 -23.85 13.13 3.51
CA ALA A 362 -24.09 14.32 2.69
C ALA A 362 -23.12 14.40 1.50
N ALA A 363 -21.82 14.19 1.72
CA ALA A 363 -20.81 14.21 0.67
C ALA A 363 -21.00 13.06 -0.34
N ALA A 364 -21.36 11.86 0.12
CA ALA A 364 -21.69 10.74 -0.75
C ALA A 364 -22.89 11.05 -1.65
N VAL A 365 -23.98 11.62 -1.09
CA VAL A 365 -25.17 12.01 -1.86
C VAL A 365 -24.81 13.08 -2.89
N THR A 366 -24.05 14.11 -2.50
CA THR A 366 -23.62 15.17 -3.42
C THR A 366 -22.85 14.58 -4.61
N LEU A 367 -21.89 13.69 -4.36
CA LEU A 367 -21.15 13.05 -5.45
C LEU A 367 -22.04 12.18 -6.33
N LEU A 368 -22.87 11.30 -5.73
CA LEU A 368 -23.72 10.37 -6.47
C LEU A 368 -24.81 11.08 -7.32
N THR A 369 -25.06 12.37 -7.07
CA THR A 369 -25.98 13.21 -7.86
C THR A 369 -25.26 14.18 -8.80
N ALA A 370 -23.93 14.19 -8.79
CA ALA A 370 -23.09 15.01 -9.67
C ALA A 370 -22.82 14.32 -11.02
N ASP A 371 -22.13 15.01 -11.91
CA ASP A 371 -21.60 14.43 -13.16
C ASP A 371 -20.37 13.55 -12.86
N LEU A 372 -20.62 12.31 -12.44
CA LEU A 372 -19.58 11.33 -12.12
C LEU A 372 -18.66 11.02 -13.31
N PRO A 373 -19.14 10.89 -14.57
CA PRO A 373 -18.28 10.75 -15.73
C PRO A 373 -17.30 11.90 -15.93
N ALA A 374 -17.72 13.15 -15.74
CA ALA A 374 -16.83 14.30 -15.82
C ALA A 374 -15.76 14.27 -14.72
N LEU A 375 -16.16 14.01 -13.46
CA LEU A 375 -15.21 13.85 -12.34
C LEU A 375 -14.25 12.69 -12.57
N GLY A 376 -14.73 11.57 -13.13
CA GLY A 376 -13.91 10.41 -13.47
C GLY A 376 -12.82 10.74 -14.50
N LYS A 377 -13.13 11.52 -15.54
CA LYS A 377 -12.15 11.99 -16.52
C LYS A 377 -11.06 12.85 -15.87
N VAL A 378 -11.44 13.73 -14.95
CA VAL A 378 -10.48 14.56 -14.19
C VAL A 378 -9.56 13.69 -13.34
N GLY A 379 -10.12 12.69 -12.63
CA GLY A 379 -9.35 11.74 -11.83
C GLY A 379 -8.37 10.92 -12.68
N ARG A 380 -8.81 10.42 -13.84
CA ARG A 380 -7.97 9.70 -14.79
C ARG A 380 -6.81 10.55 -15.29
N ALA A 381 -7.06 11.77 -15.75
CA ALA A 381 -6.05 12.69 -16.22
C ALA A 381 -5.02 13.05 -15.13
N PHE A 382 -5.45 13.14 -13.87
CA PHE A 382 -4.55 13.31 -12.73
C PHE A 382 -3.64 12.09 -12.53
N ALA A 383 -4.21 10.88 -12.58
CA ALA A 383 -3.43 9.64 -12.43
C ALA A 383 -2.39 9.49 -13.57
N GLU A 384 -2.77 9.75 -14.81
CA GLU A 384 -1.88 9.71 -15.98
C GLU A 384 -0.71 10.69 -15.85
N ARG A 385 -1.00 11.92 -15.44
CA ARG A 385 0.02 12.98 -15.37
C ARG A 385 1.03 12.78 -14.26
N HIS A 386 0.62 12.21 -13.12
CA HIS A 386 1.41 12.25 -11.89
C HIS A 386 1.77 10.88 -11.32
N HIS A 387 1.10 9.82 -11.77
CA HIS A 387 1.15 8.53 -11.07
C HIS A 387 1.31 7.30 -11.97
N ALA A 388 1.81 7.45 -13.21
CA ALA A 388 2.26 6.30 -13.99
C ALA A 388 3.45 5.64 -13.27
N TRP A 389 3.49 4.30 -13.17
CA TRP A 389 4.59 3.59 -12.49
C TRP A 389 5.97 3.97 -13.02
N PRO A 390 6.22 4.08 -14.34
CA PRO A 390 7.54 4.50 -14.83
C PRO A 390 7.98 5.84 -14.25
N VAL A 391 7.10 6.84 -14.25
CA VAL A 391 7.39 8.19 -13.72
C VAL A 391 7.66 8.15 -12.21
N ALA A 392 6.87 7.39 -11.47
CA ALA A 392 7.05 7.25 -10.03
C ALA A 392 8.38 6.54 -9.69
N LEU A 393 8.71 5.50 -10.43
CA LEU A 393 9.95 4.74 -10.21
C LEU A 393 11.18 5.53 -10.67
N ASP A 394 11.13 6.29 -11.77
CA ASP A 394 12.21 7.21 -12.17
C ASP A 394 12.54 8.19 -11.02
N ALA A 395 11.52 8.76 -10.37
CA ALA A 395 11.71 9.65 -9.23
C ALA A 395 12.32 8.93 -8.02
N ILE A 396 11.86 7.72 -7.70
CA ILE A 396 12.42 6.90 -6.60
C ILE A 396 13.88 6.57 -6.87
N PHE A 397 14.22 6.14 -8.09
CA PHE A 397 15.60 5.82 -8.46
C PHE A 397 16.50 7.06 -8.50
N ALA A 398 15.95 8.25 -8.82
CA ALA A 398 16.69 9.50 -8.68
C ALA A 398 17.04 9.79 -7.22
N GLU A 399 16.12 9.56 -6.27
CA GLU A 399 16.40 9.70 -4.84
C GLU A 399 17.42 8.66 -4.34
N TYR A 400 17.40 7.41 -4.85
CA TYR A 400 18.46 6.44 -4.52
C TYR A 400 19.84 6.95 -4.94
N ARG A 401 19.96 7.52 -6.17
CA ARG A 401 21.22 8.11 -6.63
C ARG A 401 21.67 9.29 -5.78
N ARG A 402 20.73 10.13 -5.29
CA ARG A 402 21.04 11.23 -4.36
C ARG A 402 21.53 10.72 -3.02
N VAL A 403 20.98 9.63 -2.50
CA VAL A 403 21.45 9.00 -1.26
C VAL A 403 22.85 8.44 -1.44
N LEU A 404 23.15 7.83 -2.59
CA LEU A 404 24.47 7.28 -2.89
C LEU A 404 25.55 8.33 -3.13
N ALA A 405 25.18 9.56 -3.48
CA ALA A 405 26.10 10.66 -3.74
C ALA A 405 26.50 11.45 -2.48
N ARG A 406 25.91 11.13 -1.32
CA ARG A 406 26.23 11.75 -0.02
C ARG A 406 27.40 11.06 0.65
#